data_d8c03c7261f38f196f9808c0cd88d6a1
#
_entry.id   d8c03c7261f38f196f9808c0cd88d6a1
#
_cell.length_a   1.000
_cell.length_b   1.000
_cell.length_c   1.000
_cell.angle_alpha   90.00
_cell.angle_beta   90.00
_cell.angle_gamma   90.00
#
_symmetry.space_group_name_H-M   'P 1'
#
loop_
_entity.id
_entity.type
_entity.pdbx_description
1 polymer ?
#
loop_
_entity_poly.entity_id
_entity_poly.type
_entity_poly.pdbx_seq_one_letter_code
_entity_poly.pdbx_strand_id
1 'polypeptide(L)'
;KYDGMTINIITTGGYTIKQPIIDHGKKFTELTGLKINMTGVPFSDIYSKMLTDFGAGTNSYDVGVFPPAWMVDFIVPGYLTDLTSMVKADKKLNWNDVVPFFRDFSASFDGKIYTIPVDGDFHMAYYRKDLLEKEGMNPPTTWDDYLRIAKHFHGKDLNGDGEADWGSCLGKKRNGQGYYIINSIAAPYIQSQGTGSGMFFNPENMKPLVNNEGFAKALEFWKESTQYGPPNELNIDVGDTRGMFTSGRCALTVDWGDIGPLAIAEGSKVVDKVGSLVLPGSKEVIDRKTGKLVSCTKSICPHAVDGV
;
A
#
# COMPACT_ATOMS: atom_id res chain seq x y z
N LYS A 1 -7.18 -31.27 21.76
CA LYS A 1 -7.24 -32.01 20.47
C LYS A 1 -6.01 -31.71 19.59
N TYR A 2 -5.42 -30.54 19.75
CA TYR A 2 -4.32 -30.03 18.91
C TYR A 2 -3.04 -29.73 19.70
N ASP A 3 -2.95 -30.22 20.93
CA ASP A 3 -1.81 -29.97 21.81
C ASP A 3 -0.50 -30.49 21.19
N GLY A 4 0.53 -29.64 21.24
CA GLY A 4 1.84 -29.92 20.64
C GLY A 4 1.98 -29.61 19.14
N MET A 5 0.89 -29.32 18.42
CA MET A 5 0.96 -28.90 17.02
C MET A 5 1.41 -27.43 16.90
N THR A 6 2.12 -27.11 15.85
CA THR A 6 2.54 -25.73 15.52
C THR A 6 1.99 -25.31 14.16
N ILE A 7 1.46 -24.09 14.08
CA ILE A 7 1.08 -23.42 12.82
C ILE A 7 2.17 -22.41 12.51
N ASN A 8 2.79 -22.53 11.34
CA ASN A 8 3.80 -21.61 10.82
C ASN A 8 3.16 -20.58 9.92
N ILE A 9 3.28 -19.31 10.25
CA ILE A 9 2.69 -18.18 9.51
C ILE A 9 3.82 -17.32 8.96
N ILE A 10 3.75 -17.00 7.65
CA ILE A 10 4.62 -16.00 7.02
C ILE A 10 3.86 -14.70 6.78
N THR A 11 4.50 -13.57 7.07
CA THR A 11 3.96 -12.22 6.85
C THR A 11 5.07 -11.19 6.69
N THR A 12 4.69 -9.93 6.44
CA THR A 12 5.63 -8.80 6.52
C THR A 12 6.16 -8.62 7.95
N GLY A 13 7.40 -8.16 8.07
CA GLY A 13 8.10 -7.97 9.36
C GLY A 13 7.63 -6.77 10.17
N GLY A 14 6.72 -5.94 9.68
CA GLY A 14 6.25 -4.73 10.36
C GLY A 14 5.40 -4.99 11.60
N TYR A 15 5.34 -3.97 12.48
CA TYR A 15 4.55 -4.04 13.71
C TYR A 15 3.04 -4.11 13.44
N THR A 16 2.55 -3.37 12.45
CA THR A 16 1.13 -3.15 12.21
C THR A 16 0.36 -4.41 11.80
N ILE A 17 0.97 -5.34 11.09
CA ILE A 17 0.34 -6.61 10.67
C ILE A 17 0.77 -7.78 11.56
N LYS A 18 2.07 -7.91 11.80
CA LYS A 18 2.61 -9.04 12.53
C LYS A 18 2.21 -9.05 14.01
N GLN A 19 2.26 -7.89 14.69
CA GLN A 19 2.04 -7.82 16.13
C GLN A 19 0.62 -8.19 16.55
N PRO A 20 -0.46 -7.71 15.90
CA PRO A 20 -1.81 -8.15 16.20
C PRO A 20 -2.00 -9.67 16.11
N ILE A 21 -1.38 -10.31 15.10
CA ILE A 21 -1.46 -11.77 14.94
C ILE A 21 -0.73 -12.49 16.09
N ILE A 22 0.41 -11.97 16.54
CA ILE A 22 1.14 -12.52 17.71
C ILE A 22 0.29 -12.40 18.97
N ASP A 23 -0.33 -11.25 19.22
CA ASP A 23 -1.07 -10.99 20.45
C ASP A 23 -2.36 -11.81 20.52
N HIS A 24 -3.12 -11.90 19.43
CA HIS A 24 -4.27 -12.80 19.32
C HIS A 24 -3.86 -14.27 19.33
N GLY A 25 -2.70 -14.59 18.77
CA GLY A 25 -2.13 -15.94 18.75
C GLY A 25 -1.87 -16.51 20.12
N LYS A 26 -1.45 -15.69 21.09
CA LYS A 26 -1.29 -16.12 22.50
C LYS A 26 -2.60 -16.65 23.06
N LYS A 27 -3.69 -15.88 22.91
CA LYS A 27 -5.02 -16.30 23.36
C LYS A 27 -5.53 -17.55 22.62
N PHE A 28 -5.24 -17.65 21.34
CA PHE A 28 -5.58 -18.83 20.53
C PHE A 28 -4.84 -20.07 21.03
N THR A 29 -3.56 -19.96 21.38
CA THR A 29 -2.77 -21.03 21.97
C THR A 29 -3.33 -21.47 23.31
N GLU A 30 -3.71 -20.54 24.19
CA GLU A 30 -4.35 -20.85 25.48
C GLU A 30 -5.66 -21.63 25.32
N LEU A 31 -6.45 -21.30 24.30
CA LEU A 31 -7.75 -21.94 24.05
C LEU A 31 -7.65 -23.32 23.37
N THR A 32 -6.61 -23.56 22.57
CA THR A 32 -6.55 -24.71 21.66
C THR A 32 -5.41 -25.67 21.93
N GLY A 33 -4.34 -25.23 22.59
CA GLY A 33 -3.05 -25.92 22.71
C GLY A 33 -2.16 -25.82 21.46
N LEU A 34 -2.64 -25.20 20.36
CA LEU A 34 -1.85 -24.97 19.16
C LEU A 34 -0.82 -23.86 19.38
N LYS A 35 0.41 -24.10 18.95
CA LYS A 35 1.46 -23.07 18.95
C LYS A 35 1.44 -22.30 17.63
N ILE A 36 1.70 -21.00 17.69
CA ILE A 36 1.83 -20.14 16.51
C ILE A 36 3.29 -19.70 16.40
N ASN A 37 3.90 -20.00 15.25
CA ASN A 37 5.23 -19.55 14.89
C ASN A 37 5.12 -18.52 13.75
N MET A 38 5.62 -17.28 13.99
CA MET A 38 5.52 -16.17 13.05
C MET A 38 6.86 -15.88 12.40
N THR A 39 6.92 -16.02 11.08
CA THR A 39 8.06 -15.59 10.27
C THR A 39 7.75 -14.25 9.61
N GLY A 40 8.39 -13.18 10.10
CA GLY A 40 8.32 -11.86 9.48
C GLY A 40 9.48 -11.63 8.53
N VAL A 41 9.20 -11.22 7.29
CA VAL A 41 10.22 -10.95 6.27
C VAL A 41 9.95 -9.57 5.63
N PRO A 42 10.93 -8.96 4.94
CA PRO A 42 10.67 -7.79 4.11
C PRO A 42 9.53 -8.06 3.12
N PHE A 43 8.68 -7.07 2.90
CA PHE A 43 7.52 -7.24 2.00
C PHE A 43 7.93 -7.75 0.62
N SER A 44 9.05 -7.25 0.09
CA SER A 44 9.61 -7.66 -1.21
C SER A 44 9.96 -9.15 -1.32
N ASP A 45 10.08 -9.85 -0.21
CA ASP A 45 10.52 -11.25 -0.17
C ASP A 45 9.37 -12.25 0.02
N ILE A 46 8.20 -11.79 0.50
CA ILE A 46 7.07 -12.68 0.86
C ILE A 46 6.65 -13.53 -0.33
N TYR A 47 6.38 -12.90 -1.49
CA TYR A 47 5.91 -13.59 -2.68
C TYR A 47 6.84 -14.73 -3.10
N SER A 48 8.12 -14.45 -3.25
CA SER A 48 9.10 -15.43 -3.70
C SER A 48 9.30 -16.57 -2.69
N LYS A 49 9.27 -16.27 -1.39
CA LYS A 49 9.36 -17.28 -0.33
C LYS A 49 8.16 -18.21 -0.33
N MET A 50 6.94 -17.66 -0.41
CA MET A 50 5.72 -18.46 -0.49
C MET A 50 5.68 -19.31 -1.76
N LEU A 51 6.00 -18.72 -2.91
CA LEU A 51 5.98 -19.44 -4.19
C LEU A 51 6.99 -20.58 -4.21
N THR A 52 8.18 -20.35 -3.65
CA THR A 52 9.24 -21.37 -3.56
C THR A 52 8.82 -22.50 -2.62
N ASP A 53 8.31 -22.18 -1.43
CA ASP A 53 7.88 -23.18 -0.45
C ASP A 53 6.73 -24.05 -0.98
N PHE A 54 5.69 -23.41 -1.51
CA PHE A 54 4.52 -24.10 -2.04
C PHE A 54 4.86 -24.92 -3.28
N GLY A 55 5.65 -24.38 -4.20
CA GLY A 55 6.07 -25.07 -5.42
C GLY A 55 6.98 -26.26 -5.17
N ALA A 56 7.85 -26.19 -4.14
CA ALA A 56 8.69 -27.29 -3.74
C ALA A 56 8.00 -28.32 -2.81
N GLY A 57 6.82 -27.97 -2.27
CA GLY A 57 6.09 -28.83 -1.32
C GLY A 57 6.83 -29.01 0.01
N THR A 58 7.66 -28.02 0.41
CA THR A 58 8.45 -28.11 1.65
C THR A 58 7.62 -27.91 2.91
N ASN A 59 6.41 -27.30 2.77
CA ASN A 59 5.46 -27.06 3.85
C ASN A 59 6.08 -26.32 5.06
N SER A 60 6.96 -25.35 4.78
CA SER A 60 7.55 -24.51 5.83
C SER A 60 6.52 -23.54 6.40
N TYR A 61 5.49 -23.19 5.63
CA TYR A 61 4.40 -22.31 6.02
C TYR A 61 3.04 -22.98 5.84
N ASP A 62 2.22 -22.93 6.88
CA ASP A 62 0.83 -23.41 6.87
C ASP A 62 -0.14 -22.30 6.46
N VAL A 63 0.21 -21.03 6.78
CA VAL A 63 -0.60 -19.84 6.49
C VAL A 63 0.28 -18.72 5.99
N GLY A 64 -0.17 -18.07 4.91
CA GLY A 64 0.44 -16.84 4.39
C GLY A 64 -0.45 -15.63 4.60
N VAL A 65 0.14 -14.50 5.02
CA VAL A 65 -0.52 -13.18 5.00
C VAL A 65 0.12 -12.37 3.89
N PHE A 66 -0.65 -12.07 2.85
CA PHE A 66 -0.17 -11.51 1.60
C PHE A 66 -1.24 -10.63 0.91
N PRO A 67 -0.85 -9.70 0.02
CA PRO A 67 -1.80 -8.86 -0.69
C PRO A 67 -2.58 -9.67 -1.76
N PRO A 68 -3.87 -9.36 -1.97
CA PRO A 68 -4.75 -10.12 -2.86
C PRO A 68 -4.29 -10.16 -4.32
N ALA A 69 -3.44 -9.22 -4.74
CA ALA A 69 -2.87 -9.20 -6.09
C ALA A 69 -2.09 -10.48 -6.48
N TRP A 70 -1.60 -11.23 -5.49
CA TRP A 70 -0.86 -12.48 -5.70
C TRP A 70 -1.74 -13.72 -5.61
N MET A 71 -3.00 -13.57 -5.20
CA MET A 71 -3.88 -14.68 -4.87
C MET A 71 -4.05 -15.67 -6.04
N VAL A 72 -4.21 -15.18 -7.25
CA VAL A 72 -4.43 -16.02 -8.44
C VAL A 72 -3.21 -16.89 -8.74
N ASP A 73 -2.00 -16.39 -8.53
CA ASP A 73 -0.75 -17.15 -8.74
C ASP A 73 -0.63 -18.34 -7.77
N PHE A 74 -1.31 -18.27 -6.63
CA PHE A 74 -1.36 -19.38 -5.66
C PHE A 74 -2.59 -20.27 -5.83
N ILE A 75 -3.70 -19.75 -6.39
CA ILE A 75 -4.92 -20.54 -6.64
C ILE A 75 -4.75 -21.47 -7.84
N VAL A 76 -4.25 -20.95 -8.97
CA VAL A 76 -4.17 -21.70 -10.23
C VAL A 76 -3.36 -23.00 -10.10
N PRO A 77 -2.19 -23.02 -9.45
CA PRO A 77 -1.46 -24.26 -9.19
C PRO A 77 -2.00 -25.09 -8.01
N GLY A 78 -3.06 -24.63 -7.34
CA GLY A 78 -3.69 -25.37 -6.24
C GLY A 78 -3.00 -25.26 -4.89
N TYR A 79 -2.25 -24.18 -4.65
CA TYR A 79 -1.55 -23.96 -3.39
C TYR A 79 -2.46 -23.43 -2.27
N LEU A 80 -3.59 -22.81 -2.59
CA LEU A 80 -4.56 -22.32 -1.61
C LEU A 80 -5.76 -23.25 -1.48
N THR A 81 -6.21 -23.44 -0.25
CA THR A 81 -7.41 -24.21 0.06
C THR A 81 -8.65 -23.36 -0.20
N ASP A 82 -9.68 -23.96 -0.83
CA ASP A 82 -11.03 -23.38 -0.94
C ASP A 82 -11.68 -23.34 0.47
N LEU A 83 -11.85 -22.14 1.01
CA LEU A 83 -12.41 -21.88 2.33
C LEU A 83 -13.94 -21.71 2.31
N THR A 84 -14.59 -21.75 1.15
CA THR A 84 -16.00 -21.36 0.97
C THR A 84 -16.94 -22.09 1.92
N SER A 85 -16.80 -23.39 2.05
CA SER A 85 -17.67 -24.19 2.93
C SER A 85 -17.45 -23.88 4.42
N MET A 86 -16.20 -23.68 4.82
CA MET A 86 -15.83 -23.35 6.20
C MET A 86 -16.33 -21.96 6.59
N VAL A 87 -16.13 -20.97 5.73
CA VAL A 87 -16.60 -19.59 5.94
C VAL A 87 -18.13 -19.53 6.05
N LYS A 88 -18.84 -20.23 5.15
CA LYS A 88 -20.33 -20.27 5.19
C LYS A 88 -20.88 -20.99 6.41
N ALA A 89 -20.17 -21.96 6.94
CA ALA A 89 -20.58 -22.72 8.13
C ALA A 89 -20.31 -21.98 9.44
N ASP A 90 -19.27 -21.13 9.49
CA ASP A 90 -18.89 -20.40 10.69
C ASP A 90 -19.67 -19.09 10.84
N LYS A 91 -20.81 -19.17 11.55
CA LYS A 91 -21.63 -17.99 11.84
C LYS A 91 -20.95 -16.95 12.74
N LYS A 92 -19.92 -17.35 13.51
CA LYS A 92 -19.20 -16.42 14.40
C LYS A 92 -18.24 -15.52 13.62
N LEU A 93 -17.78 -15.96 12.47
CA LEU A 93 -16.94 -15.16 11.57
C LEU A 93 -17.67 -13.91 11.05
N ASN A 94 -19.02 -13.94 11.03
CA ASN A 94 -19.86 -12.83 10.56
C ASN A 94 -19.41 -12.30 9.17
N TRP A 95 -19.21 -13.23 8.23
CA TRP A 95 -18.64 -12.93 6.91
C TRP A 95 -19.30 -11.76 6.16
N ASN A 96 -20.61 -11.57 6.36
CA ASN A 96 -21.35 -10.50 5.70
C ASN A 96 -21.03 -9.10 6.26
N ASP A 97 -20.41 -9.00 7.42
CA ASP A 97 -19.95 -7.75 8.03
C ASP A 97 -18.61 -7.27 7.41
N VAL A 98 -17.91 -8.14 6.71
CA VAL A 98 -16.71 -7.75 5.95
C VAL A 98 -17.13 -6.81 4.82
N VAL A 99 -16.46 -5.65 4.74
CA VAL A 99 -16.69 -4.64 3.70
C VAL A 99 -16.72 -5.31 2.31
N PRO A 100 -17.75 -5.06 1.49
CA PRO A 100 -17.97 -5.76 0.21
C PRO A 100 -16.74 -5.78 -0.71
N PHE A 101 -15.99 -4.68 -0.78
CA PHE A 101 -14.78 -4.63 -1.60
C PHE A 101 -13.77 -5.73 -1.20
N PHE A 102 -13.47 -5.86 0.08
CA PHE A 102 -12.51 -6.87 0.55
C PHE A 102 -13.09 -8.29 0.46
N ARG A 103 -14.37 -8.45 0.77
CA ARG A 103 -15.06 -9.74 0.74
C ARG A 103 -15.19 -10.30 -0.68
N ASP A 104 -15.64 -9.46 -1.62
CA ASP A 104 -16.08 -9.92 -2.94
C ASP A 104 -14.94 -9.87 -3.98
N PHE A 105 -13.97 -8.95 -3.81
CA PHE A 105 -12.87 -8.78 -4.77
C PHE A 105 -11.51 -9.24 -4.21
N SER A 106 -11.21 -8.96 -2.93
CA SER A 106 -9.88 -9.27 -2.38
C SER A 106 -9.78 -10.67 -1.79
N ALA A 107 -10.90 -11.28 -1.37
CA ALA A 107 -10.92 -12.59 -0.73
C ALA A 107 -11.44 -13.72 -1.64
N SER A 108 -12.06 -13.37 -2.77
CA SER A 108 -12.79 -14.32 -3.63
C SER A 108 -12.24 -14.36 -5.04
N PHE A 109 -12.23 -15.55 -5.62
CA PHE A 109 -11.89 -15.79 -7.02
C PHE A 109 -12.81 -16.88 -7.58
N ASP A 110 -13.39 -16.62 -8.75
CA ASP A 110 -14.32 -17.55 -9.45
C ASP A 110 -15.44 -18.08 -8.52
N GLY A 111 -16.05 -17.19 -7.73
CA GLY A 111 -17.14 -17.50 -6.81
C GLY A 111 -16.75 -18.29 -5.57
N LYS A 112 -15.47 -18.53 -5.33
CA LYS A 112 -14.92 -19.23 -4.17
C LYS A 112 -14.11 -18.30 -3.28
N ILE A 113 -14.10 -18.58 -1.99
CA ILE A 113 -13.36 -17.81 -0.97
C ILE A 113 -12.05 -18.53 -0.71
N TYR A 114 -10.92 -17.83 -0.86
CA TYR A 114 -9.59 -18.39 -0.64
C TYR A 114 -8.81 -17.70 0.47
N THR A 115 -9.21 -16.50 0.86
CA THR A 115 -8.54 -15.75 1.93
C THR A 115 -9.55 -15.17 2.91
N ILE A 116 -9.09 -14.86 4.12
CA ILE A 116 -9.83 -14.07 5.11
C ILE A 116 -9.11 -12.73 5.23
N PRO A 117 -9.76 -11.60 4.92
CA PRO A 117 -9.17 -10.29 5.10
C PRO A 117 -8.82 -10.03 6.56
N VAL A 118 -7.56 -9.70 6.83
CA VAL A 118 -7.05 -9.38 8.17
C VAL A 118 -6.64 -7.91 8.28
N ASP A 119 -6.51 -7.25 7.15
CA ASP A 119 -6.17 -5.85 7.02
C ASP A 119 -6.87 -5.26 5.80
N GLY A 120 -7.20 -3.97 5.84
CA GLY A 120 -7.87 -3.28 4.76
C GLY A 120 -7.67 -1.79 4.88
N ASP A 121 -6.64 -1.29 4.24
CA ASP A 121 -6.32 0.12 4.24
C ASP A 121 -6.19 0.69 2.81
N PHE A 122 -5.94 1.97 2.72
CA PHE A 122 -5.85 2.72 1.47
C PHE A 122 -4.60 3.57 1.47
N HIS A 123 -4.02 3.80 0.31
CA HIS A 123 -2.98 4.81 0.15
C HIS A 123 -3.50 6.19 0.53
N MET A 124 -2.73 6.87 1.34
CA MET A 124 -2.91 8.27 1.71
C MET A 124 -1.59 9.02 1.57
N ALA A 125 -1.64 10.32 1.40
CA ALA A 125 -0.47 11.16 1.54
C ALA A 125 -0.38 11.65 2.99
N TYR A 126 0.82 11.58 3.54
CA TYR A 126 1.15 12.06 4.87
C TYR A 126 2.16 13.19 4.78
N TYR A 127 2.03 14.15 5.67
CA TYR A 127 2.89 15.33 5.69
C TYR A 127 3.20 15.78 7.11
N ARG A 128 4.31 16.44 7.27
CA ARG A 128 4.70 17.13 8.50
C ARG A 128 3.93 18.46 8.60
N LYS A 129 2.76 18.46 9.28
CA LYS A 129 1.93 19.64 9.42
C LYS A 129 2.66 20.79 10.12
N ASP A 130 3.50 20.49 11.12
CA ASP A 130 4.32 21.47 11.84
C ASP A 130 5.30 22.20 10.91
N LEU A 131 5.89 21.50 9.93
CA LEU A 131 6.80 22.12 8.96
C LEU A 131 6.05 23.00 7.97
N LEU A 132 4.90 22.52 7.44
CA LEU A 132 4.10 23.29 6.50
C LEU A 132 3.51 24.54 7.15
N GLU A 133 2.96 24.42 8.35
CA GLU A 133 2.42 25.53 9.13
C GLU A 133 3.48 26.60 9.41
N LYS A 134 4.69 26.19 9.81
CA LYS A 134 5.82 27.10 10.04
C LYS A 134 6.18 27.93 8.81
N GLU A 135 6.09 27.36 7.62
CA GLU A 135 6.42 28.01 6.35
C GLU A 135 5.19 28.63 5.67
N GLY A 136 4.00 28.59 6.29
CA GLY A 136 2.75 29.09 5.74
C GLY A 136 2.30 28.36 4.46
N MET A 137 2.65 27.08 4.32
CA MET A 137 2.34 26.25 3.16
C MET A 137 1.08 25.42 3.39
N ASN A 138 0.22 25.33 2.38
CA ASN A 138 -0.90 24.40 2.40
C ASN A 138 -0.43 22.97 2.08
N PRO A 139 -1.13 21.93 2.59
CA PRO A 139 -0.93 20.54 2.16
C PRO A 139 -1.10 20.37 0.65
N PRO A 140 -0.44 19.38 0.02
CA PRO A 140 -0.51 19.18 -1.41
C PRO A 140 -1.90 18.70 -1.84
N THR A 141 -2.48 19.33 -2.87
CA THR A 141 -3.72 18.89 -3.51
C THR A 141 -3.45 18.20 -4.84
N THR A 142 -2.32 18.49 -5.46
CA THR A 142 -1.87 17.88 -6.71
C THR A 142 -0.48 17.26 -6.56
N TRP A 143 -0.12 16.37 -7.48
CA TRP A 143 1.24 15.82 -7.54
C TRP A 143 2.29 16.90 -7.81
N ASP A 144 1.94 17.97 -8.51
CA ASP A 144 2.83 19.13 -8.70
C ASP A 144 3.06 19.88 -7.38
N ASP A 145 2.01 20.03 -6.55
CA ASP A 145 2.17 20.58 -5.20
C ASP A 145 3.05 19.70 -4.31
N TYR A 146 2.86 18.38 -4.41
CA TYR A 146 3.70 17.42 -3.69
C TYR A 146 5.19 17.62 -4.02
N LEU A 147 5.55 17.68 -5.30
CA LEU A 147 6.93 17.91 -5.74
C LEU A 147 7.45 19.27 -5.29
N ARG A 148 6.65 20.31 -5.38
CA ARG A 148 7.02 21.66 -4.93
C ARG A 148 7.34 21.68 -3.44
N ILE A 149 6.55 21.02 -2.61
CA ILE A 149 6.77 20.91 -1.17
C ILE A 149 7.99 20.03 -0.89
N ALA A 150 8.12 18.87 -1.55
CA ALA A 150 9.27 17.99 -1.41
C ALA A 150 10.58 18.73 -1.72
N LYS A 151 10.63 19.47 -2.84
CA LYS A 151 11.77 20.30 -3.22
C LYS A 151 12.11 21.35 -2.18
N HIS A 152 11.08 22.00 -1.58
CA HIS A 152 11.28 23.06 -0.59
C HIS A 152 11.95 22.57 0.69
N PHE A 153 11.59 21.36 1.14
CA PHE A 153 12.11 20.80 2.40
C PHE A 153 13.37 19.95 2.23
N HIS A 154 13.68 19.49 1.03
CA HIS A 154 14.84 18.65 0.78
C HIS A 154 16.15 19.37 1.11
N GLY A 155 17.05 18.70 1.83
CA GLY A 155 18.33 19.23 2.26
C GLY A 155 18.29 20.11 3.52
N LYS A 156 17.11 20.31 4.12
CA LYS A 156 16.97 21.00 5.42
C LYS A 156 17.04 19.96 6.54
N ASP A 157 17.47 20.38 7.73
CA ASP A 157 17.34 19.61 8.97
C ASP A 157 15.86 19.68 9.44
N LEU A 158 15.13 18.58 9.33
CA LEU A 158 13.70 18.53 9.63
C LEU A 158 13.39 17.98 11.03
N ASN A 159 14.37 17.35 11.67
CA ASN A 159 14.20 16.72 12.98
C ASN A 159 15.07 17.34 14.08
N GLY A 160 15.99 18.25 13.74
CA GLY A 160 16.84 18.98 14.66
C GLY A 160 18.11 18.23 15.08
N ASP A 161 18.57 17.26 14.28
CA ASP A 161 19.79 16.49 14.58
C ASP A 161 21.06 17.08 13.93
N GLY A 162 20.93 18.13 13.13
CA GLY A 162 22.02 18.81 12.44
C GLY A 162 22.36 18.22 11.08
N GLU A 163 21.68 17.17 10.65
CA GLU A 163 21.88 16.51 9.36
C GLU A 163 20.86 16.99 8.33
N ALA A 164 21.20 16.86 7.05
CA ALA A 164 20.27 17.17 5.97
C ALA A 164 19.28 16.03 5.78
N ASP A 165 18.00 16.38 5.70
CA ASP A 165 16.88 15.45 5.55
C ASP A 165 16.20 15.55 4.18
N TRP A 166 15.14 14.79 3.99
CA TRP A 166 14.51 14.58 2.68
C TRP A 166 13.12 15.22 2.59
N GLY A 167 12.85 15.82 1.43
CA GLY A 167 11.54 16.40 1.16
C GLY A 167 10.44 15.34 1.01
N SER A 168 10.81 14.14 0.53
CA SER A 168 9.89 13.03 0.33
C SER A 168 10.59 11.70 0.58
N CYS A 169 9.88 10.71 1.13
CA CYS A 169 10.36 9.34 1.27
C CYS A 169 9.32 8.38 0.70
N LEU A 170 9.62 7.75 -0.42
CA LEU A 170 8.72 6.81 -1.09
C LEU A 170 9.36 5.42 -1.17
N GLY A 171 8.59 4.39 -0.90
CA GLY A 171 9.04 3.00 -1.04
C GLY A 171 9.13 2.59 -2.51
N LYS A 172 10.30 2.78 -3.15
CA LYS A 172 10.51 2.56 -4.59
C LYS A 172 11.18 1.24 -4.94
N LYS A 173 11.47 0.40 -3.98
CA LYS A 173 12.17 -0.86 -4.21
C LYS A 173 11.42 -1.76 -5.19
N ARG A 174 12.16 -2.33 -6.14
CA ARG A 174 11.63 -3.35 -7.05
C ARG A 174 11.15 -4.58 -6.24
N ASN A 175 10.00 -5.12 -6.60
CA ASN A 175 9.27 -6.20 -5.88
C ASN A 175 8.83 -5.80 -4.46
N GLY A 176 9.11 -4.56 -4.02
CA GLY A 176 8.52 -3.94 -2.85
C GLY A 176 7.18 -3.32 -3.20
N GLN A 177 6.89 -2.17 -2.61
CA GLN A 177 5.57 -1.53 -2.78
C GLN A 177 5.55 -0.41 -3.85
N GLY A 178 6.66 -0.20 -4.57
CA GLY A 178 6.77 0.86 -5.56
C GLY A 178 5.71 0.81 -6.67
N TYR A 179 5.26 -0.38 -7.05
CA TYR A 179 4.21 -0.53 -8.07
C TYR A 179 2.83 -0.02 -7.60
N TYR A 180 2.51 -0.10 -6.32
CA TYR A 180 1.30 0.51 -5.78
C TYR A 180 1.39 2.03 -5.82
N ILE A 181 2.54 2.59 -5.42
CA ILE A 181 2.76 4.04 -5.38
C ILE A 181 2.70 4.63 -6.79
N ILE A 182 3.39 4.05 -7.78
CA ILE A 182 3.35 4.54 -9.16
C ILE A 182 1.94 4.47 -9.75
N ASN A 183 1.15 3.44 -9.38
CA ASN A 183 -0.23 3.32 -9.79
C ASN A 183 -1.11 4.40 -9.17
N SER A 184 -0.91 4.72 -7.90
CA SER A 184 -1.62 5.79 -7.22
C SER A 184 -1.31 7.16 -7.83
N ILE A 185 -0.06 7.37 -8.27
CA ILE A 185 0.34 8.59 -8.98
C ILE A 185 -0.32 8.65 -10.37
N ALA A 186 -0.41 7.53 -11.08
CA ALA A 186 -1.00 7.46 -12.41
C ALA A 186 -2.53 7.59 -12.41
N ALA A 187 -3.19 7.14 -11.35
CA ALA A 187 -4.65 7.03 -11.28
C ALA A 187 -5.40 8.35 -11.62
N PRO A 188 -5.06 9.52 -11.07
CA PRO A 188 -5.79 10.76 -11.39
C PRO A 188 -5.64 11.21 -12.85
N TYR A 189 -4.53 10.88 -13.51
CA TYR A 189 -4.37 11.14 -14.94
C TYR A 189 -5.21 10.22 -15.82
N ILE A 190 -5.61 9.04 -15.32
CA ILE A 190 -6.21 7.97 -16.13
C ILE A 190 -7.66 7.71 -15.75
N GLN A 191 -8.01 7.75 -14.47
CA GLN A 191 -9.28 7.28 -13.93
C GLN A 191 -10.25 8.40 -13.50
N SER A 192 -9.91 9.66 -13.61
CA SER A 192 -10.81 10.77 -13.26
C SER A 192 -12.13 10.79 -14.06
N GLN A 193 -12.19 10.05 -15.17
CA GLN A 193 -13.40 9.81 -15.96
C GLN A 193 -14.16 8.54 -15.54
N GLY A 194 -13.71 7.87 -14.46
CA GLY A 194 -14.27 6.63 -13.94
C GLY A 194 -13.41 5.40 -14.25
N THR A 195 -13.68 4.33 -13.53
CA THR A 195 -12.87 3.09 -13.57
C THR A 195 -13.34 2.07 -14.62
N GLY A 196 -14.53 2.26 -15.18
CA GLY A 196 -15.14 1.29 -16.12
C GLY A 196 -14.38 1.05 -17.42
N SER A 197 -13.48 1.97 -17.80
CA SER A 197 -12.64 1.83 -19.00
C SER A 197 -11.29 1.14 -18.77
N GLY A 198 -11.06 0.67 -17.55
CA GLY A 198 -9.79 0.05 -17.13
C GLY A 198 -8.66 1.06 -16.90
N MET A 199 -7.56 0.60 -16.32
CA MET A 199 -6.34 1.35 -16.09
C MET A 199 -5.16 0.76 -16.86
N PHE A 200 -4.89 -0.52 -16.67
CA PHE A 200 -3.78 -1.25 -17.29
C PHE A 200 -4.16 -1.90 -18.61
N PHE A 201 -5.38 -2.36 -18.68
CA PHE A 201 -5.94 -3.06 -19.85
C PHE A 201 -7.34 -2.55 -20.13
N ASN A 202 -7.69 -2.49 -21.41
CA ASN A 202 -9.06 -2.29 -21.83
C ASN A 202 -9.89 -3.53 -21.46
N PRO A 203 -10.96 -3.41 -20.66
CA PRO A 203 -11.72 -4.58 -20.20
C PRO A 203 -12.45 -5.34 -21.30
N GLU A 204 -12.72 -4.70 -22.47
CA GLU A 204 -13.45 -5.34 -23.57
C GLU A 204 -12.55 -6.22 -24.44
N ASN A 205 -11.27 -5.89 -24.57
CA ASN A 205 -10.38 -6.55 -25.55
C ASN A 205 -8.97 -6.85 -25.01
N MET A 206 -8.72 -6.58 -23.73
CA MET A 206 -7.45 -6.82 -23.04
C MET A 206 -6.23 -6.12 -23.66
N LYS A 207 -6.43 -5.10 -24.48
CA LYS A 207 -5.31 -4.30 -24.99
C LYS A 207 -4.65 -3.50 -23.86
N PRO A 208 -3.30 -3.51 -23.77
CA PRO A 208 -2.59 -2.69 -22.79
C PRO A 208 -2.89 -1.19 -22.96
N LEU A 209 -3.14 -0.50 -21.85
CA LEU A 209 -3.40 0.94 -21.78
C LEU A 209 -2.23 1.72 -21.17
N VAL A 210 -1.14 1.08 -20.81
CA VAL A 210 -0.03 1.71 -20.08
C VAL A 210 0.87 2.60 -20.94
N ASN A 211 0.79 2.51 -22.27
CA ASN A 211 1.55 3.38 -23.17
C ASN A 211 0.72 4.62 -23.53
N ASN A 212 0.65 5.57 -22.61
CA ASN A 212 -0.07 6.83 -22.79
C ASN A 212 0.60 7.98 -22.02
N GLU A 213 0.16 9.22 -22.30
CA GLU A 213 0.71 10.43 -21.68
C GLU A 213 0.48 10.48 -20.16
N GLY A 214 -0.58 9.86 -19.61
CA GLY A 214 -0.84 9.81 -18.17
C GLY A 214 0.17 8.95 -17.42
N PHE A 215 0.51 7.77 -17.94
CA PHE A 215 1.61 6.96 -17.37
C PHE A 215 2.96 7.63 -17.56
N ALA A 216 3.19 8.34 -18.67
CA ALA A 216 4.40 9.13 -18.85
C ALA A 216 4.56 10.19 -17.74
N LYS A 217 3.48 10.93 -17.41
CA LYS A 217 3.46 11.87 -16.28
C LYS A 217 3.77 11.21 -14.94
N ALA A 218 3.20 10.04 -14.68
CA ALA A 218 3.51 9.30 -13.46
C ALA A 218 4.99 8.89 -13.38
N LEU A 219 5.60 8.49 -14.49
CA LEU A 219 7.03 8.17 -14.56
C LEU A 219 7.93 9.42 -14.44
N GLU A 220 7.49 10.57 -14.99
CA GLU A 220 8.17 11.85 -14.79
C GLU A 220 8.18 12.22 -13.30
N PHE A 221 7.04 12.17 -12.64
CA PHE A 221 6.94 12.36 -11.18
C PHE A 221 7.85 11.40 -10.42
N TRP A 222 7.80 10.10 -10.76
CA TRP A 222 8.62 9.07 -10.12
C TRP A 222 10.11 9.39 -10.19
N LYS A 223 10.56 9.79 -11.38
CA LYS A 223 11.96 10.20 -11.62
C LYS A 223 12.30 11.48 -10.83
N GLU A 224 11.44 12.49 -10.89
CA GLU A 224 11.69 13.79 -10.26
C GLU A 224 11.69 13.67 -8.73
N SER A 225 10.72 12.98 -8.15
CA SER A 225 10.61 12.81 -6.70
C SER A 225 11.84 12.12 -6.09
N THR A 226 12.55 11.28 -6.85
CA THR A 226 13.79 10.64 -6.41
C THR A 226 14.91 11.65 -6.11
N GLN A 227 14.87 12.85 -6.71
CA GLN A 227 15.84 13.92 -6.43
C GLN A 227 15.65 14.54 -5.03
N TYR A 228 14.47 14.39 -4.45
CA TYR A 228 14.09 14.93 -3.15
C TYR A 228 13.94 13.85 -2.07
N GLY A 229 14.25 12.61 -2.41
CA GLY A 229 14.24 11.45 -1.55
C GLY A 229 15.59 11.10 -0.95
N PRO A 230 15.65 10.05 -0.12
CA PRO A 230 16.88 9.53 0.44
C PRO A 230 17.81 8.94 -0.64
N PRO A 231 19.13 8.88 -0.39
CA PRO A 231 20.05 8.19 -1.27
C PRO A 231 19.61 6.73 -1.52
N ASN A 232 19.73 6.27 -2.76
CA ASN A 232 19.32 4.91 -3.15
C ASN A 232 17.82 4.59 -2.94
N GLU A 233 16.94 5.58 -3.02
CA GLU A 233 15.48 5.42 -2.82
C GLU A 233 14.88 4.27 -3.64
N LEU A 234 15.45 3.95 -4.81
CA LEU A 234 15.05 2.81 -5.64
C LEU A 234 15.29 1.43 -4.99
N ASN A 235 16.05 1.37 -3.90
CA ASN A 235 16.29 0.16 -3.11
C ASN A 235 15.63 0.19 -1.73
N ILE A 236 14.86 1.24 -1.43
CA ILE A 236 14.20 1.45 -0.14
C ILE A 236 12.81 0.81 -0.15
N ASP A 237 12.54 -0.06 0.80
CA ASP A 237 11.25 -0.71 1.01
C ASP A 237 10.36 0.11 1.96
N VAL A 238 9.09 -0.25 2.04
CA VAL A 238 8.09 0.44 2.87
C VAL A 238 8.46 0.49 4.36
N GLY A 239 9.06 -0.56 4.89
CA GLY A 239 9.53 -0.58 6.28
C GLY A 239 10.58 0.50 6.56
N ASP A 240 11.47 0.76 5.59
CA ASP A 240 12.50 1.78 5.70
C ASP A 240 11.89 3.19 5.64
N THR A 241 10.97 3.44 4.70
CA THR A 241 10.31 4.76 4.57
C THR A 241 9.49 5.12 5.81
N ARG A 242 8.81 4.14 6.42
CA ARG A 242 8.10 4.33 7.69
C ARG A 242 9.04 4.72 8.81
N GLY A 243 10.18 4.05 8.94
CA GLY A 243 11.21 4.39 9.92
C GLY A 243 11.78 5.80 9.71
N MET A 244 12.07 6.19 8.46
CA MET A 244 12.55 7.52 8.11
C MET A 244 11.52 8.60 8.41
N PHE A 245 10.25 8.38 8.07
CA PHE A 245 9.18 9.34 8.32
C PHE A 245 8.93 9.53 9.83
N THR A 246 8.83 8.43 10.58
CA THR A 246 8.57 8.48 12.03
C THR A 246 9.76 8.98 12.85
N SER A 247 10.99 8.90 12.32
CA SER A 247 12.17 9.57 12.90
C SER A 247 12.25 11.07 12.55
N GLY A 248 11.29 11.60 11.78
CA GLY A 248 11.19 13.00 11.43
C GLY A 248 12.04 13.46 10.25
N ARG A 249 12.66 12.51 9.53
CA ARG A 249 13.59 12.78 8.43
C ARG A 249 12.93 13.03 7.07
N CYS A 250 11.60 12.95 6.97
CA CYS A 250 10.87 13.17 5.72
C CYS A 250 9.77 14.20 5.93
N ALA A 251 9.63 15.17 5.03
CA ALA A 251 8.53 16.13 5.07
C ALA A 251 7.22 15.52 4.58
N LEU A 252 7.30 14.66 3.57
CA LEU A 252 6.17 13.99 2.91
C LEU A 252 6.43 12.50 2.73
N THR A 253 5.37 11.71 2.74
CA THR A 253 5.37 10.31 2.30
C THR A 253 4.01 9.92 1.72
N VAL A 254 3.97 8.84 0.97
CA VAL A 254 2.76 8.13 0.56
C VAL A 254 2.85 6.72 1.13
N ASP A 255 1.86 6.34 1.90
CA ASP A 255 1.81 5.05 2.57
C ASP A 255 0.34 4.68 2.83
N TRP A 256 0.12 3.51 3.37
CA TRP A 256 -1.19 3.06 3.87
C TRP A 256 -1.49 3.65 5.25
N GLY A 257 -2.58 3.19 5.88
CA GLY A 257 -3.01 3.62 7.21
C GLY A 257 -2.01 3.41 8.35
N ASP A 258 -1.01 2.56 8.13
CA ASP A 258 0.05 2.23 9.10
C ASP A 258 0.80 3.44 9.69
N ILE A 259 0.95 4.52 8.94
CA ILE A 259 1.63 5.73 9.44
C ILE A 259 0.89 6.32 10.66
N GLY A 260 -0.44 6.22 10.72
CA GLY A 260 -1.21 6.72 11.86
C GLY A 260 -0.73 6.17 13.20
N PRO A 261 -0.85 4.86 13.45
CA PRO A 261 -0.37 4.25 14.70
C PRO A 261 1.14 4.36 14.90
N LEU A 262 1.95 4.32 13.83
CA LEU A 262 3.41 4.47 13.94
C LEU A 262 3.82 5.90 14.34
N ALA A 263 3.09 6.91 13.89
CA ALA A 263 3.39 8.31 14.22
C ALA A 263 3.21 8.63 15.71
N ILE A 264 2.34 7.89 16.42
CA ILE A 264 2.08 8.05 17.85
C ILE A 264 2.75 6.97 18.72
N ALA A 265 3.45 6.00 18.11
CA ALA A 265 4.12 4.93 18.83
C ALA A 265 5.31 5.46 19.66
N GLU A 266 5.67 4.69 20.69
CA GLU A 266 6.87 4.99 21.50
C GLU A 266 8.11 5.08 20.60
N GLY A 267 8.91 6.12 20.80
CA GLY A 267 10.12 6.40 20.00
C GLY A 267 9.88 7.25 18.75
N SER A 268 8.62 7.49 18.34
CA SER A 268 8.32 8.39 17.24
C SER A 268 8.76 9.83 17.55
N LYS A 269 9.38 10.49 16.57
CA LYS A 269 9.79 11.92 16.66
C LYS A 269 8.74 12.86 16.06
N VAL A 270 7.66 12.29 15.53
CA VAL A 270 6.61 13.04 14.81
C VAL A 270 5.24 13.00 15.51
N VAL A 271 5.21 12.64 16.78
CA VAL A 271 3.99 12.70 17.62
C VAL A 271 3.38 14.09 17.51
N ASP A 272 2.06 14.15 17.22
CA ASP A 272 1.28 15.38 17.01
C ASP A 272 1.72 16.28 15.84
N LYS A 273 2.66 15.84 15.02
CA LYS A 273 3.22 16.60 13.88
C LYS A 273 2.74 16.11 12.51
N VAL A 274 2.00 15.02 12.46
CA VAL A 274 1.57 14.40 11.19
C VAL A 274 0.16 14.84 10.83
N GLY A 275 -0.02 15.22 9.57
CA GLY A 275 -1.30 15.34 8.91
C GLY A 275 -1.44 14.27 7.83
N SER A 276 -2.67 13.86 7.54
CA SER A 276 -3.01 12.94 6.46
C SER A 276 -4.05 13.56 5.54
N LEU A 277 -4.03 13.16 4.28
CA LEU A 277 -5.00 13.62 3.27
C LEU A 277 -5.19 12.51 2.22
N VAL A 278 -6.28 12.64 1.46
CA VAL A 278 -6.45 11.86 0.24
C VAL A 278 -5.26 12.07 -0.69
N LEU A 279 -4.97 11.07 -1.54
CA LEU A 279 -3.87 11.19 -2.49
C LEU A 279 -3.99 12.46 -3.33
N PRO A 280 -2.87 13.13 -3.63
CA PRO A 280 -2.88 14.26 -4.54
C PRO A 280 -3.48 13.90 -5.90
N GLY A 281 -4.21 14.83 -6.49
CA GLY A 281 -4.84 14.68 -7.80
C GLY A 281 -3.97 15.23 -8.95
N SER A 282 -4.61 15.42 -10.10
CA SER A 282 -4.03 16.05 -11.29
C SER A 282 -4.98 17.06 -11.89
N LYS A 283 -4.45 18.15 -12.43
CA LYS A 283 -5.21 19.12 -13.23
C LYS A 283 -5.43 18.67 -14.67
N GLU A 284 -4.82 17.57 -15.07
CA GLU A 284 -4.90 16.98 -16.40
C GLU A 284 -5.36 15.53 -16.32
N VAL A 285 -6.05 15.07 -17.36
CA VAL A 285 -6.52 13.68 -17.48
C VAL A 285 -6.43 13.24 -18.95
N ILE A 286 -6.21 11.96 -19.18
CA ILE A 286 -6.30 11.36 -20.53
C ILE A 286 -7.74 11.45 -21.06
N ASP A 287 -7.93 12.16 -22.17
CA ASP A 287 -9.13 11.98 -22.97
C ASP A 287 -9.06 10.61 -23.67
N ARG A 288 -9.96 9.73 -23.29
CA ARG A 288 -10.01 8.35 -23.80
C ARG A 288 -10.26 8.25 -25.31
N LYS A 289 -10.84 9.28 -25.93
CA LYS A 289 -11.11 9.32 -27.37
C LYS A 289 -9.85 9.68 -28.17
N THR A 290 -9.08 10.64 -27.68
CA THR A 290 -7.91 11.18 -28.38
C THR A 290 -6.60 10.56 -27.90
N GLY A 291 -6.58 9.98 -26.69
CA GLY A 291 -5.37 9.45 -26.03
C GLY A 291 -4.41 10.55 -25.55
N LYS A 292 -4.87 11.80 -25.51
CA LYS A 292 -4.08 12.98 -25.12
C LYS A 292 -4.48 13.49 -23.75
N LEU A 293 -3.52 14.11 -23.04
CA LEU A 293 -3.82 14.87 -21.84
C LEU A 293 -4.62 16.13 -22.18
N VAL A 294 -5.67 16.35 -21.42
CA VAL A 294 -6.53 17.54 -21.50
C VAL A 294 -6.78 18.07 -20.09
N SER A 295 -7.14 19.35 -19.96
CA SER A 295 -7.48 19.91 -18.67
C SER A 295 -8.66 19.17 -18.04
N CYS A 296 -8.51 18.78 -16.77
CA CYS A 296 -9.53 18.15 -15.96
C CYS A 296 -10.57 19.21 -15.56
N THR A 297 -11.72 19.20 -16.23
CA THR A 297 -12.88 20.04 -15.88
C THR A 297 -13.97 19.14 -15.30
N LYS A 298 -14.93 19.71 -14.58
CA LYS A 298 -16.04 18.94 -13.98
C LYS A 298 -16.84 18.12 -15.01
N SER A 299 -16.89 18.55 -16.26
CA SER A 299 -17.55 17.81 -17.35
C SER A 299 -16.71 16.65 -17.87
N ILE A 300 -15.37 16.78 -17.86
CA ILE A 300 -14.44 15.76 -18.34
C ILE A 300 -14.07 14.79 -17.20
N CYS A 301 -13.95 15.30 -15.98
CA CYS A 301 -13.58 14.56 -14.79
C CYS A 301 -14.73 14.53 -13.75
N PRO A 302 -15.87 13.90 -14.05
CA PRO A 302 -17.04 13.95 -13.17
C PRO A 302 -16.80 13.24 -11.83
N HIS A 303 -15.78 12.40 -11.74
CA HIS A 303 -15.42 11.63 -10.55
C HIS A 303 -14.18 12.18 -9.82
N ALA A 304 -13.62 13.30 -10.28
CA ALA A 304 -12.56 13.98 -9.54
C ALA A 304 -13.09 14.55 -8.24
N VAL A 305 -12.33 14.41 -7.16
CA VAL A 305 -12.65 14.93 -5.84
C VAL A 305 -12.13 16.37 -5.75
N ASP A 306 -13.01 17.29 -5.33
CA ASP A 306 -12.69 18.69 -5.00
C ASP A 306 -12.01 19.53 -6.09
N GLY A 307 -12.49 19.45 -7.31
CA GLY A 307 -12.17 20.46 -8.32
C GLY A 307 -10.75 20.38 -8.89
N VAL A 308 -10.13 19.24 -8.77
CA VAL A 308 -8.87 18.94 -9.45
C VAL A 308 -9.18 18.20 -10.73
#